data_c7784432160ce5878765caee2aebebd6
#
_entry.id   c7784432160ce5878765caee2aebebd6
#
_cell.length_a   1.000
_cell.length_b   1.000
_cell.length_c   1.000
_cell.angle_alpha   90.00
_cell.angle_beta   90.00
_cell.angle_gamma   90.00
#
_symmetry.space_group_name_H-M   'P 1'
#
loop_
_entity.id
_entity.type
_entity.pdbx_description
1 polymer ?
#
loop_
_entity_poly.entity_id
_entity_poly.type
_entity_poly.pdbx_seq_one_letter_code
_entity_poly.pdbx_strand_id
1 'polypeptide(L)'
;MGAILRMKINKIILTNIGPYAGENIFDFTTNEKQNIILIGGKNGAGKTTLLKALKIGLFGCFSFGFRNENATYFKDVERMLSNQADSPTFKITIDFEYVENLTKYNYALSRSWEKGKDELKEKVDVLNEGKALTELEVDNLINKIRSITSPALINSFIFDGEKIGNIIENGKTKEYIRELFSCIFNIDLLDQFEKDLMVYLNYKDNYTSEEEYELTGQVNKINALKTNIKRESDYYQSLQKKTL
;
A
#
# COMPACT_ATOMS: atom_id res chain seq x y z
N MET A 1 -0.07 0.14 26.80
CA MET A 1 0.41 -1.10 26.18
C MET A 1 -0.13 -1.08 24.75
N GLY A 2 0.70 -0.74 23.76
CA GLY A 2 0.25 -0.60 22.35
C GLY A 2 -0.23 -1.95 21.83
N ALA A 3 -1.38 -1.97 21.17
CA ALA A 3 -1.88 -3.16 20.49
C ALA A 3 -0.83 -3.61 19.47
N ILE A 4 -0.29 -4.82 19.61
CA ILE A 4 0.62 -5.41 18.63
C ILE A 4 -0.27 -5.83 17.46
N LEU A 5 -0.37 -4.98 16.47
CA LEU A 5 -1.00 -5.28 15.18
C LEU A 5 0.00 -6.09 14.35
N ARG A 6 -0.37 -7.29 13.96
CA ARG A 6 0.49 -8.18 13.19
C ARG A 6 -0.30 -8.77 12.03
N MET A 7 0.22 -8.61 10.82
CA MET A 7 -0.31 -9.24 9.61
C MET A 7 0.74 -10.19 9.03
N LYS A 8 0.32 -11.40 8.66
CA LYS A 8 1.17 -12.41 8.02
C LYS A 8 0.47 -12.96 6.80
N ILE A 9 1.06 -12.81 5.63
CA ILE A 9 0.55 -13.38 4.38
C ILE A 9 0.95 -14.85 4.35
N ASN A 10 -0.02 -15.74 4.14
CA ASN A 10 0.19 -17.17 4.10
C ASN A 10 0.16 -17.72 2.67
N LYS A 11 -0.68 -17.12 1.79
CA LYS A 11 -0.85 -17.60 0.43
C LYS A 11 -1.27 -16.50 -0.51
N ILE A 12 -0.84 -16.58 -1.75
CA ILE A 12 -1.36 -15.77 -2.86
C ILE A 12 -1.79 -16.72 -3.97
N ILE A 13 -3.00 -16.51 -4.48
CA ILE A 13 -3.54 -17.25 -5.61
C ILE A 13 -3.78 -16.23 -6.74
N LEU A 14 -3.16 -16.50 -7.89
CA LEU A 14 -3.32 -15.68 -9.10
C LEU A 14 -4.07 -16.48 -10.16
N THR A 15 -5.14 -15.90 -10.65
CA THR A 15 -5.91 -16.47 -11.77
C THR A 15 -5.85 -15.54 -12.96
N ASN A 16 -5.22 -15.97 -14.05
CA ASN A 16 -5.11 -15.23 -15.30
C ASN A 16 -4.43 -13.86 -15.17
N ILE A 17 -3.37 -13.75 -14.36
CA ILE A 17 -2.62 -12.50 -14.14
C ILE A 17 -1.24 -12.56 -14.80
N GLY A 18 -0.97 -11.70 -15.78
CA GLY A 18 0.30 -11.63 -16.50
C GLY A 18 0.69 -12.97 -17.12
N PRO A 19 1.88 -13.52 -16.81
CA PRO A 19 2.32 -14.82 -17.33
C PRO A 19 1.64 -16.02 -16.65
N TYR A 20 0.81 -15.77 -15.63
CA TYR A 20 0.13 -16.81 -14.86
C TYR A 20 -1.26 -17.09 -15.45
N ALA A 21 -1.30 -17.94 -16.50
CA ALA A 21 -2.55 -18.44 -17.07
C ALA A 21 -3.15 -19.51 -16.16
N GLY A 22 -4.48 -19.54 -16.05
CA GLY A 22 -5.18 -20.42 -15.10
C GLY A 22 -4.92 -20.03 -13.64
N GLU A 23 -5.10 -20.97 -12.74
CA GLU A 23 -4.87 -20.79 -11.30
C GLU A 23 -3.44 -21.14 -10.91
N ASN A 24 -2.75 -20.22 -10.26
CA ASN A 24 -1.38 -20.38 -9.79
C ASN A 24 -1.30 -20.03 -8.29
N ILE A 25 -0.84 -20.97 -7.49
CA ILE A 25 -0.80 -20.86 -6.03
C ILE A 25 0.64 -20.67 -5.55
N PHE A 26 0.85 -19.62 -4.74
CA PHE A 26 2.11 -19.35 -4.06
C PHE A 26 1.89 -19.48 -2.55
N ASP A 27 2.50 -20.49 -1.96
CA ASP A 27 2.46 -20.73 -0.52
C ASP A 27 3.61 -19.98 0.17
N PHE A 28 3.26 -19.11 1.11
CA PHE A 28 4.19 -18.33 1.93
C PHE A 28 4.15 -18.76 3.40
N THR A 29 3.68 -19.95 3.67
CA THR A 29 3.66 -20.48 5.02
C THR A 29 5.08 -20.65 5.54
N THR A 30 5.35 -20.03 6.68
CA THR A 30 6.65 -20.07 7.35
C THR A 30 6.50 -20.61 8.77
N ASN A 31 7.58 -21.16 9.32
CA ASN A 31 7.68 -21.61 10.71
C ASN A 31 8.86 -20.90 11.40
N GLU A 32 9.01 -21.09 12.72
CA GLU A 32 10.06 -20.43 13.52
C GLU A 32 11.49 -20.75 13.05
N LYS A 33 11.71 -21.93 12.45
CA LYS A 33 13.03 -22.35 11.98
C LYS A 33 13.29 -21.97 10.51
N GLN A 34 12.23 -21.79 9.73
CA GLN A 34 12.27 -21.48 8.30
C GLN A 34 11.37 -20.29 8.03
N ASN A 35 11.91 -19.10 8.26
CA ASN A 35 11.19 -17.82 8.13
C ASN A 35 11.56 -17.04 6.85
N ILE A 36 12.34 -17.65 5.95
CA ILE A 36 12.74 -17.06 4.67
C ILE A 36 12.16 -17.90 3.54
N ILE A 37 11.50 -17.24 2.59
CA ILE A 37 10.99 -17.84 1.37
C ILE A 37 11.77 -17.29 0.19
N LEU A 38 12.35 -18.18 -0.61
CA LEU A 38 13.08 -17.83 -1.81
C LEU A 38 12.20 -18.09 -3.04
N ILE A 39 11.92 -17.05 -3.82
CA ILE A 39 11.19 -17.14 -5.09
C ILE A 39 12.18 -16.97 -6.24
N GLY A 40 12.54 -18.09 -6.87
CA GLY A 40 13.43 -18.12 -8.03
C GLY A 40 12.65 -18.14 -9.34
N GLY A 41 13.26 -17.62 -10.40
CA GLY A 41 12.71 -17.69 -11.75
C GLY A 41 13.56 -16.93 -12.77
N LYS A 42 13.50 -17.37 -14.04
CA LYS A 42 14.15 -16.67 -15.18
C LYS A 42 13.59 -15.26 -15.36
N ASN A 43 14.28 -14.43 -16.12
CA ASN A 43 13.75 -13.11 -16.52
C ASN A 43 12.46 -13.33 -17.32
N GLY A 44 11.44 -12.50 -17.04
CA GLY A 44 10.11 -12.66 -17.66
C GLY A 44 9.21 -13.71 -17.00
N ALA A 45 9.68 -14.53 -16.04
CA ALA A 45 8.89 -15.58 -15.38
C ALA A 45 7.77 -15.04 -14.46
N GLY A 46 7.61 -13.71 -14.32
CA GLY A 46 6.51 -13.12 -13.56
C GLY A 46 6.84 -12.67 -12.12
N LYS A 47 8.12 -12.71 -11.69
CA LYS A 47 8.50 -12.26 -10.33
C LYS A 47 7.97 -10.87 -9.98
N THR A 48 8.19 -9.91 -10.87
CA THR A 48 7.67 -8.54 -10.71
C THR A 48 6.14 -8.48 -10.78
N THR A 49 5.51 -9.36 -11.58
CA THR A 49 4.05 -9.47 -11.67
C THR A 49 3.46 -9.96 -10.35
N LEU A 50 4.07 -10.96 -9.71
CA LEU A 50 3.65 -11.44 -8.39
C LEU A 50 3.70 -10.34 -7.33
N LEU A 51 4.77 -9.53 -7.31
CA LEU A 51 4.89 -8.40 -6.39
C LEU A 51 3.83 -7.31 -6.66
N LYS A 52 3.57 -7.00 -7.94
CA LYS A 52 2.50 -6.07 -8.33
C LYS A 52 1.12 -6.61 -7.94
N ALA A 53 0.88 -7.90 -8.19
CA ALA A 53 -0.37 -8.57 -7.82
C ALA A 53 -0.62 -8.53 -6.31
N LEU A 54 0.41 -8.74 -5.49
CA LEU A 54 0.31 -8.58 -4.04
C LEU A 54 -0.15 -7.18 -3.65
N LYS A 55 0.47 -6.14 -4.23
CA LYS A 55 0.12 -4.74 -3.95
C LYS A 55 -1.32 -4.42 -4.37
N ILE A 56 -1.71 -4.82 -5.58
CA ILE A 56 -3.06 -4.56 -6.08
C ILE A 56 -4.08 -5.37 -5.28
N GLY A 57 -3.80 -6.62 -4.98
CA GLY A 57 -4.67 -7.47 -4.18
C GLY A 57 -5.00 -6.85 -2.81
N LEU A 58 -4.00 -6.29 -2.12
CA LEU A 58 -4.19 -5.65 -0.82
C LEU A 58 -4.86 -4.27 -0.91
N PHE A 59 -4.46 -3.44 -1.89
CA PHE A 59 -4.76 -2.00 -1.89
C PHE A 59 -5.61 -1.52 -3.06
N GLY A 60 -5.85 -2.33 -4.09
CA GLY A 60 -6.58 -1.93 -5.29
C GLY A 60 -5.99 -0.67 -5.93
N CYS A 61 -6.83 0.32 -6.23
CA CYS A 61 -6.42 1.58 -6.85
C CYS A 61 -5.39 2.38 -6.05
N PHE A 62 -5.36 2.23 -4.73
CA PHE A 62 -4.36 2.89 -3.87
C PHE A 62 -2.93 2.40 -4.13
N SER A 63 -2.74 1.19 -4.67
CA SER A 63 -1.42 0.67 -5.04
C SER A 63 -0.74 1.47 -6.16
N PHE A 64 -1.53 2.21 -6.95
CA PHE A 64 -1.09 3.12 -8.00
C PHE A 64 -1.08 4.59 -7.56
N GLY A 65 -1.42 4.89 -6.30
CA GLY A 65 -1.52 6.24 -5.77
C GLY A 65 -2.84 6.95 -6.09
N PHE A 66 -3.83 6.25 -6.63
CA PHE A 66 -5.17 6.81 -6.85
C PHE A 66 -6.00 6.75 -5.58
N ARG A 67 -6.82 7.79 -5.34
CA ARG A 67 -7.74 7.83 -4.19
C ARG A 67 -9.03 7.03 -4.43
N ASN A 68 -9.44 6.92 -5.70
CA ASN A 68 -10.63 6.21 -6.13
C ASN A 68 -10.32 5.44 -7.42
N GLU A 69 -11.16 4.45 -7.71
CA GLU A 69 -11.16 3.77 -9.01
C GLU A 69 -11.45 4.79 -10.12
N ASN A 70 -10.66 4.72 -11.17
CA ASN A 70 -10.78 5.60 -12.34
C ASN A 70 -10.31 4.90 -13.61
N ALA A 71 -10.56 5.50 -14.77
CA ALA A 71 -10.22 4.92 -16.06
C ALA A 71 -8.71 4.60 -16.21
N THR A 72 -7.83 5.37 -15.58
CA THR A 72 -6.38 5.11 -15.61
C THR A 72 -6.04 3.87 -14.79
N TYR A 73 -6.63 3.70 -13.62
CA TYR A 73 -6.49 2.50 -12.80
C TYR A 73 -6.90 1.25 -13.58
N PHE A 74 -8.08 1.26 -14.19
CA PHE A 74 -8.56 0.11 -14.95
C PHE A 74 -7.68 -0.21 -16.16
N LYS A 75 -7.14 0.78 -16.85
CA LYS A 75 -6.14 0.55 -17.91
C LYS A 75 -4.85 -0.09 -17.41
N ASP A 76 -4.38 0.32 -16.23
CA ASP A 76 -3.17 -0.25 -15.64
C ASP A 76 -3.41 -1.68 -15.14
N VAL A 77 -4.58 -1.98 -14.58
CA VAL A 77 -5.00 -3.35 -14.27
C VAL A 77 -5.12 -4.18 -15.54
N GLU A 78 -5.79 -3.68 -16.58
CA GLU A 78 -5.97 -4.41 -17.84
C GLU A 78 -4.64 -4.86 -18.46
N ARG A 79 -3.59 -4.04 -18.37
CA ARG A 79 -2.22 -4.41 -18.81
C ARG A 79 -1.61 -5.57 -18.02
N MET A 80 -2.13 -5.85 -16.84
CA MET A 80 -1.68 -6.97 -16.01
C MET A 80 -2.47 -8.25 -16.26
N LEU A 81 -3.55 -8.20 -17.00
CA LEU A 81 -4.35 -9.37 -17.30
C LEU A 81 -3.60 -10.28 -18.30
N SER A 82 -3.80 -11.58 -18.16
CA SER A 82 -3.15 -12.54 -19.05
C SER A 82 -3.78 -12.51 -20.44
N ASN A 83 -2.96 -12.34 -21.46
CA ASN A 83 -3.39 -12.47 -22.86
C ASN A 83 -3.60 -13.94 -23.29
N GLN A 84 -3.22 -14.91 -22.44
CA GLN A 84 -3.32 -16.35 -22.71
C GLN A 84 -4.50 -16.99 -21.94
N ALA A 85 -5.36 -16.14 -21.34
CA ALA A 85 -6.48 -16.63 -20.56
C ALA A 85 -7.64 -17.08 -21.45
N ASP A 86 -8.13 -18.28 -21.22
CA ASP A 86 -9.33 -18.80 -21.89
C ASP A 86 -10.64 -18.27 -21.28
N SER A 87 -10.56 -17.54 -20.16
CA SER A 87 -11.67 -16.98 -19.40
C SER A 87 -11.53 -15.46 -19.27
N PRO A 88 -12.64 -14.70 -19.35
CA PRO A 88 -12.62 -13.26 -19.11
C PRO A 88 -12.47 -12.89 -17.63
N THR A 89 -12.37 -13.86 -16.74
CA THR A 89 -12.25 -13.63 -15.28
C THR A 89 -10.82 -13.64 -14.85
N PHE A 90 -10.42 -12.61 -14.14
CA PHE A 90 -9.08 -12.42 -13.57
C PHE A 90 -9.23 -12.22 -12.06
N LYS A 91 -8.37 -12.86 -11.28
CA LYS A 91 -8.53 -12.85 -9.82
C LYS A 91 -7.20 -12.90 -9.09
N ILE A 92 -7.11 -12.15 -8.01
CA ILE A 92 -6.04 -12.22 -7.02
C ILE A 92 -6.70 -12.54 -5.69
N THR A 93 -6.27 -13.62 -5.04
CA THR A 93 -6.70 -13.97 -3.68
C THR A 93 -5.48 -13.99 -2.77
N ILE A 94 -5.61 -13.35 -1.61
CA ILE A 94 -4.56 -13.27 -0.59
C ILE A 94 -5.11 -13.82 0.71
N ASP A 95 -4.55 -14.96 1.16
CA ASP A 95 -4.85 -15.53 2.46
C ASP A 95 -3.84 -14.99 3.46
N PHE A 96 -4.32 -14.39 4.55
CA PHE A 96 -3.48 -13.82 5.58
C PHE A 96 -4.06 -13.97 6.98
N GLU A 97 -3.15 -14.04 7.95
CA GLU A 97 -3.45 -13.96 9.37
C GLU A 97 -3.38 -12.49 9.81
N TYR A 98 -4.31 -12.10 10.63
CA TYR A 98 -4.37 -10.79 11.24
C TYR A 98 -4.57 -10.93 12.75
N VAL A 99 -3.70 -10.30 13.53
CA VAL A 99 -3.79 -10.33 15.00
C VAL A 99 -4.14 -8.95 15.52
N GLU A 100 -5.27 -8.85 16.20
CA GLU A 100 -5.74 -7.63 16.87
C GLU A 100 -6.15 -7.97 18.31
N ASN A 101 -5.66 -7.21 19.28
CA ASN A 101 -5.97 -7.43 20.70
C ASN A 101 -5.77 -8.89 21.16
N LEU A 102 -4.67 -9.53 20.75
CA LEU A 102 -4.31 -10.92 21.01
C LEU A 102 -5.27 -11.94 20.36
N THR A 103 -6.23 -11.51 19.59
CA THR A 103 -7.13 -12.39 18.83
C THR A 103 -6.63 -12.53 17.40
N LYS A 104 -6.53 -13.77 16.93
CA LYS A 104 -6.09 -14.12 15.58
C LYS A 104 -7.30 -14.33 14.69
N TYR A 105 -7.27 -13.73 13.52
CA TYR A 105 -8.28 -13.85 12.46
C TYR A 105 -7.60 -14.38 11.20
N ASN A 106 -8.30 -15.21 10.44
CA ASN A 106 -7.84 -15.72 9.15
C ASN A 106 -8.75 -15.19 8.04
N TYR A 107 -8.18 -14.35 7.19
CA TYR A 107 -8.90 -13.72 6.09
C TYR A 107 -8.42 -14.26 4.75
N ALA A 108 -9.36 -14.40 3.82
CA ALA A 108 -9.10 -14.57 2.39
C ALA A 108 -9.69 -13.37 1.65
N LEU A 109 -8.85 -12.43 1.26
CA LEU A 109 -9.21 -11.24 0.48
C LEU A 109 -9.08 -11.58 -1.01
N SER A 110 -10.18 -11.51 -1.73
CA SER A 110 -10.23 -11.75 -3.17
C SER A 110 -10.62 -10.47 -3.90
N ARG A 111 -9.82 -10.11 -4.88
CA ARG A 111 -10.10 -9.03 -5.81
C ARG A 111 -10.18 -9.61 -7.21
N SER A 112 -11.31 -9.46 -7.86
CA SER A 112 -11.57 -10.04 -9.19
C SER A 112 -12.00 -8.96 -10.16
N TRP A 113 -11.62 -9.16 -11.43
CA TRP A 113 -11.99 -8.29 -12.53
C TRP A 113 -12.63 -9.12 -13.63
N GLU A 114 -13.73 -8.60 -14.14
CA GLU A 114 -14.44 -9.20 -15.27
C GLU A 114 -14.43 -8.22 -16.44
N LYS A 115 -13.97 -8.68 -17.59
CA LYS A 115 -13.92 -7.87 -18.80
C LYS A 115 -15.28 -7.91 -19.47
N GLY A 116 -16.04 -6.80 -19.34
CA GLY A 116 -17.26 -6.56 -20.10
C GLY A 116 -16.98 -6.09 -21.52
N LYS A 117 -18.03 -5.72 -22.26
CA LYS A 117 -17.88 -5.22 -23.64
C LYS A 117 -17.14 -3.89 -23.72
N ASP A 118 -17.41 -2.99 -22.77
CA ASP A 118 -16.89 -1.61 -22.79
C ASP A 118 -16.13 -1.24 -21.51
N GLU A 119 -16.24 -2.02 -20.42
CA GLU A 119 -15.69 -1.69 -19.12
C GLU A 119 -15.14 -2.92 -18.40
N LEU A 120 -14.06 -2.71 -17.66
CA LEU A 120 -13.55 -3.66 -16.68
C LEU A 120 -14.26 -3.40 -15.34
N LYS A 121 -14.91 -4.43 -14.78
CA LYS A 121 -15.57 -4.34 -13.47
C LYS A 121 -14.75 -5.01 -12.42
N GLU A 122 -14.57 -4.35 -11.30
CA GLU A 122 -13.88 -4.89 -10.13
C GLU A 122 -14.89 -5.34 -9.07
N LYS A 123 -14.59 -6.44 -8.42
CA LYS A 123 -15.32 -6.94 -7.26
C LYS A 123 -14.35 -7.36 -6.17
N VAL A 124 -14.64 -6.95 -4.93
CA VAL A 124 -13.85 -7.31 -3.76
C VAL A 124 -14.70 -8.16 -2.83
N ASP A 125 -14.22 -9.35 -2.52
CA ASP A 125 -14.86 -10.27 -1.58
C ASP A 125 -13.86 -10.64 -0.48
N VAL A 126 -14.34 -10.75 0.75
CA VAL A 126 -13.53 -11.20 1.88
C VAL A 126 -14.24 -12.31 2.63
N LEU A 127 -13.50 -13.38 2.93
CA LEU A 127 -13.92 -14.42 3.84
C LEU A 127 -13.15 -14.30 5.15
N ASN A 128 -13.83 -14.40 6.27
CA ASN A 128 -13.25 -14.57 7.59
C ASN A 128 -13.57 -15.99 8.07
N GLU A 129 -12.56 -16.85 8.20
CA GLU A 129 -12.74 -18.28 8.54
C GLU A 129 -13.80 -18.98 7.71
N GLY A 130 -13.83 -18.68 6.39
CA GLY A 130 -14.78 -19.26 5.43
C GLY A 130 -16.16 -18.59 5.37
N LYS A 131 -16.44 -17.59 6.22
CA LYS A 131 -17.71 -16.82 6.18
C LYS A 131 -17.51 -15.52 5.42
N ALA A 132 -18.39 -15.23 4.47
CA ALA A 132 -18.36 -13.99 3.71
C ALA A 132 -18.67 -12.79 4.62
N LEU A 133 -17.88 -11.74 4.48
CA LEU A 133 -18.11 -10.45 5.13
C LEU A 133 -19.11 -9.62 4.32
N THR A 134 -19.85 -8.76 5.01
CA THR A 134 -20.68 -7.72 4.40
C THR A 134 -19.82 -6.62 3.76
N GLU A 135 -20.36 -5.83 2.85
CA GLU A 135 -19.64 -4.71 2.20
C GLU A 135 -19.02 -3.77 3.23
N LEU A 136 -19.76 -3.39 4.28
CA LEU A 136 -19.26 -2.52 5.34
C LEU A 136 -18.09 -3.14 6.11
N GLU A 137 -18.11 -4.44 6.38
CA GLU A 137 -17.02 -5.16 7.04
C GLU A 137 -15.81 -5.27 6.14
N VAL A 138 -15.99 -5.45 4.83
CA VAL A 138 -14.93 -5.43 3.82
C VAL A 138 -14.24 -4.07 3.80
N ASP A 139 -15.00 -2.98 3.72
CA ASP A 139 -14.45 -1.61 3.72
C ASP A 139 -13.67 -1.32 5.01
N ASN A 140 -14.23 -1.72 6.16
CA ASN A 140 -13.55 -1.57 7.45
C ASN A 140 -12.23 -2.35 7.50
N LEU A 141 -12.20 -3.58 6.98
CA LEU A 141 -10.98 -4.37 6.94
C LEU A 141 -9.94 -3.76 6.00
N ILE A 142 -10.33 -3.31 4.80
CA ILE A 142 -9.42 -2.64 3.86
C ILE A 142 -8.84 -1.37 4.48
N ASN A 143 -9.65 -0.57 5.15
CA ASN A 143 -9.19 0.62 5.86
C ASN A 143 -8.22 0.27 7.00
N LYS A 144 -8.47 -0.80 7.75
CA LYS A 144 -7.53 -1.33 8.75
C LYS A 144 -6.21 -1.76 8.12
N ILE A 145 -6.23 -2.54 7.05
CA ILE A 145 -5.02 -2.95 6.33
C ILE A 145 -4.22 -1.72 5.90
N ARG A 146 -4.87 -0.70 5.35
CA ARG A 146 -4.24 0.56 4.94
C ARG A 146 -3.64 1.35 6.09
N SER A 147 -4.26 1.32 7.26
CA SER A 147 -3.76 2.01 8.45
C SER A 147 -2.51 1.36 9.04
N ILE A 148 -2.38 0.03 8.89
CA ILE A 148 -1.23 -0.72 9.39
C ILE A 148 -0.07 -0.66 8.40
N THR A 149 -0.39 -0.81 7.12
CA THR A 149 0.58 -0.94 6.05
C THR A 149 0.15 -0.06 4.88
N SER A 150 0.65 1.17 4.83
CA SER A 150 0.34 2.04 3.69
C SER A 150 0.93 1.48 2.40
N PRO A 151 0.33 1.76 1.22
CA PRO A 151 0.90 1.38 -0.07
C PRO A 151 2.33 1.91 -0.27
N ALA A 152 2.65 3.09 0.27
CA ALA A 152 3.99 3.68 0.26
C ALA A 152 4.97 2.84 1.08
N LEU A 153 4.56 2.37 2.26
CA LEU A 153 5.35 1.52 3.12
C LEU A 153 5.68 0.17 2.45
N ILE A 154 4.70 -0.46 1.82
CA ILE A 154 4.94 -1.70 1.04
C ILE A 154 5.90 -1.45 -0.12
N ASN A 155 5.79 -0.34 -0.82
CA ASN A 155 6.73 0.02 -1.89
C ASN A 155 8.18 0.14 -1.39
N SER A 156 8.34 0.46 -0.12
CA SER A 156 9.62 0.58 0.55
C SER A 156 10.22 -0.75 1.03
N PHE A 157 9.37 -1.73 1.33
CA PHE A 157 9.79 -3.07 1.78
C PHE A 157 9.82 -4.12 0.67
N ILE A 158 9.06 -3.92 -0.41
CA ILE A 158 9.09 -4.81 -1.57
C ILE A 158 10.10 -4.25 -2.58
N PHE A 159 11.29 -4.82 -2.56
CA PHE A 159 12.39 -4.43 -3.42
C PHE A 159 12.36 -5.22 -4.74
N ASP A 160 12.36 -4.51 -5.85
CA ASP A 160 12.83 -5.04 -7.11
C ASP A 160 14.35 -4.85 -7.14
N GLY A 161 15.12 -5.93 -7.33
CA GLY A 161 16.60 -5.88 -7.33
C GLY A 161 17.16 -4.90 -8.38
N GLU A 162 16.50 -4.75 -9.53
CA GLU A 162 16.86 -3.78 -10.55
C GLU A 162 16.67 -2.33 -10.04
N LYS A 163 15.61 -2.07 -9.27
CA LYS A 163 15.36 -0.76 -8.69
C LYS A 163 16.43 -0.37 -7.68
N ILE A 164 16.89 -1.30 -6.85
CA ILE A 164 17.97 -1.02 -5.88
C ILE A 164 19.29 -0.75 -6.59
N GLY A 165 19.63 -1.57 -7.61
CA GLY A 165 20.81 -1.34 -8.43
C GLY A 165 20.83 0.10 -8.98
N ASN A 166 19.74 0.52 -9.61
CA ASN A 166 19.59 1.87 -10.15
C ASN A 166 19.68 2.99 -9.08
N ILE A 167 19.19 2.76 -7.85
CA ILE A 167 19.26 3.74 -6.75
C ILE A 167 20.72 3.91 -6.31
N ILE A 168 21.45 2.81 -6.18
CA ILE A 168 22.87 2.82 -5.76
C ILE A 168 23.75 3.44 -6.86
N GLU A 169 23.59 3.01 -8.11
CA GLU A 169 24.36 3.49 -9.25
C GLU A 169 24.17 4.98 -9.53
N ASN A 170 22.95 5.49 -9.33
CA ASN A 170 22.64 6.91 -9.52
C ASN A 170 22.92 7.78 -8.28
N GLY A 171 23.49 7.24 -7.21
CA GLY A 171 23.81 7.98 -5.99
C GLY A 171 22.59 8.47 -5.20
N LYS A 172 21.39 7.93 -5.48
CA LYS A 172 20.11 8.34 -4.85
C LYS A 172 19.81 7.61 -3.54
N THR A 173 20.78 6.93 -2.97
CA THR A 173 20.60 6.15 -1.73
C THR A 173 20.12 7.00 -0.57
N LYS A 174 20.61 8.25 -0.46
CA LYS A 174 20.25 9.18 0.63
C LYS A 174 18.78 9.63 0.51
N GLU A 175 18.34 9.98 -0.69
CA GLU A 175 16.96 10.35 -0.96
C GLU A 175 16.02 9.16 -0.66
N TYR A 176 16.38 7.98 -1.12
CA TYR A 176 15.61 6.76 -0.89
C TYR A 176 15.47 6.43 0.61
N ILE A 177 16.55 6.52 1.38
CA ILE A 177 16.51 6.33 2.83
C ILE A 177 15.63 7.39 3.50
N ARG A 178 15.68 8.64 3.05
CA ARG A 178 14.83 9.71 3.57
C ARG A 178 13.35 9.42 3.31
N GLU A 179 13.00 8.98 2.09
CA GLU A 179 11.63 8.55 1.74
C GLU A 179 11.16 7.38 2.61
N LEU A 180 12.03 6.40 2.86
CA LEU A 180 11.74 5.29 3.77
C LEU A 180 11.40 5.77 5.18
N PHE A 181 12.22 6.65 5.76
CA PHE A 181 11.97 7.20 7.07
C PHE A 181 10.69 8.05 7.11
N SER A 182 10.44 8.84 6.07
CA SER A 182 9.21 9.62 5.94
C SER A 182 7.97 8.70 5.99
N CYS A 183 7.99 7.60 5.24
CA CYS A 183 6.91 6.61 5.25
C CYS A 183 6.76 5.88 6.59
N ILE A 184 7.87 5.45 7.22
CA ILE A 184 7.84 4.71 8.50
C ILE A 184 7.30 5.57 9.63
N PHE A 185 7.67 6.83 9.67
CA PHE A 185 7.24 7.77 10.70
C PHE A 185 5.99 8.57 10.31
N ASN A 186 5.36 8.26 9.17
CA ASN A 186 4.19 8.95 8.64
C ASN A 186 4.35 10.48 8.54
N ILE A 187 5.57 10.96 8.23
CA ILE A 187 5.88 12.39 8.13
C ILE A 187 5.13 12.99 6.92
N ASP A 188 4.95 12.22 5.85
CA ASP A 188 4.18 12.54 4.65
C ASP A 188 2.67 12.74 4.93
N LEU A 189 2.12 12.13 5.99
CA LEU A 189 0.76 12.42 6.44
C LEU A 189 0.59 13.88 6.86
N LEU A 190 1.58 14.47 7.51
CA LEU A 190 1.55 15.89 7.89
C LEU A 190 1.56 16.80 6.66
N ASP A 191 2.38 16.46 5.64
CA ASP A 191 2.43 17.19 4.38
C ASP A 191 1.14 17.05 3.56
N GLN A 192 0.52 15.87 3.62
CA GLN A 192 -0.74 15.62 2.95
C GLN A 192 -1.90 16.32 3.66
N PHE A 193 -1.91 16.30 4.99
CA PHE A 193 -2.89 17.02 5.81
C PHE A 193 -2.80 18.52 5.59
N GLU A 194 -1.59 19.10 5.47
CA GLU A 194 -1.43 20.52 5.11
C GLU A 194 -2.01 20.83 3.73
N LYS A 195 -1.76 19.98 2.73
CA LYS A 195 -2.32 20.17 1.38
C LYS A 195 -3.86 20.08 1.39
N ASP A 196 -4.39 19.11 2.13
CA ASP A 196 -5.84 18.93 2.26
C ASP A 196 -6.48 20.12 3.00
N LEU A 197 -5.82 20.66 4.02
CA LEU A 197 -6.25 21.90 4.70
C LEU A 197 -6.17 23.13 3.78
N MET A 198 -5.13 23.26 2.97
CA MET A 198 -5.00 24.35 1.99
C MET A 198 -6.11 24.30 0.94
N VAL A 199 -6.45 23.09 0.46
CA VAL A 199 -7.60 22.91 -0.45
C VAL A 199 -8.90 23.30 0.24
N TYR A 200 -9.09 22.90 1.50
CA TYR A 200 -10.27 23.24 2.29
C TYR A 200 -10.38 24.74 2.55
N LEU A 201 -9.29 25.42 2.88
CA LEU A 201 -9.24 26.86 3.07
C LEU A 201 -9.49 27.68 1.79
N ASN A 202 -9.14 27.11 0.61
CA ASN A 202 -9.39 27.77 -0.67
C ASN A 202 -10.85 27.65 -1.16
N TYR A 203 -11.66 26.78 -0.54
CA TYR A 203 -13.11 26.72 -0.73
C TYR A 203 -13.83 27.78 0.12
N LYS A 204 -13.40 29.03 0.01
CA LYS A 204 -13.73 30.19 0.88
C LYS A 204 -15.20 30.60 0.97
N ASP A 205 -16.09 30.10 0.13
CA ASP A 205 -17.42 30.61 -0.02
C ASP A 205 -18.48 30.09 0.98
N ASN A 206 -18.09 29.18 1.89
CA ASN A 206 -19.05 28.47 2.76
C ASN A 206 -18.70 28.40 4.25
N TYR A 207 -17.71 29.15 4.75
CA TYR A 207 -17.32 29.06 6.16
C TYR A 207 -17.83 30.24 7.02
N THR A 208 -18.13 29.91 8.29
CA THR A 208 -18.33 30.93 9.33
C THR A 208 -16.98 31.51 9.77
N SER A 209 -16.96 32.74 10.25
CA SER A 209 -15.73 33.39 10.71
C SER A 209 -15.03 32.66 11.87
N GLU A 210 -15.75 31.86 12.66
CA GLU A 210 -15.20 31.05 13.74
C GLU A 210 -14.42 29.82 13.20
N GLU A 211 -14.95 29.17 12.19
CA GLU A 211 -14.28 28.02 11.53
C GLU A 211 -13.00 28.44 10.81
N GLU A 212 -12.98 29.62 10.18
CA GLU A 212 -11.76 30.20 9.59
C GLU A 212 -10.66 30.45 10.64
N TYR A 213 -11.06 30.96 11.83
CA TYR A 213 -10.12 31.21 12.92
C TYR A 213 -9.51 29.92 13.48
N GLU A 214 -10.32 28.90 13.69
CA GLU A 214 -9.88 27.61 14.22
C GLU A 214 -8.96 26.87 13.24
N LEU A 215 -9.28 26.88 11.95
CA LEU A 215 -8.45 26.32 10.87
C LEU A 215 -7.11 27.05 10.74
N THR A 216 -7.12 28.39 10.81
CA THR A 216 -5.88 29.19 10.80
C THR A 216 -5.01 28.85 12.01
N GLY A 217 -5.61 28.63 13.16
CA GLY A 217 -4.90 28.19 14.37
C GLY A 217 -4.23 26.83 14.21
N GLN A 218 -4.88 25.87 13.54
CA GLN A 218 -4.32 24.54 13.26
C GLN A 218 -3.17 24.60 12.24
N VAL A 219 -3.31 25.38 11.17
CA VAL A 219 -2.24 25.60 10.19
C VAL A 219 -1.00 26.20 10.85
N ASN A 220 -1.16 27.16 11.74
CA ASN A 220 -0.05 27.77 12.48
C ASN A 220 0.66 26.74 13.40
N LYS A 221 -0.08 25.84 14.06
CA LYS A 221 0.50 24.75 14.86
C LYS A 221 1.32 23.78 13.99
N ILE A 222 0.81 23.41 12.82
CA ILE A 222 1.51 22.56 11.86
C ILE A 222 2.82 23.21 11.40
N ASN A 223 2.80 24.47 11.05
CA ASN A 223 3.98 25.21 10.63
C ASN A 223 5.03 25.32 11.75
N ALA A 224 4.61 25.50 13.00
CA ALA A 224 5.49 25.50 14.15
C ALA A 224 6.14 24.13 14.36
N LEU A 225 5.40 23.05 14.24
CA LEU A 225 5.94 21.68 14.33
C LEU A 225 6.92 21.37 13.21
N LYS A 226 6.64 21.77 11.97
CA LYS A 226 7.57 21.63 10.84
C LYS A 226 8.89 22.37 11.08
N THR A 227 8.80 23.58 11.63
CA THR A 227 9.98 24.37 11.96
C THR A 227 10.83 23.71 13.04
N ASN A 228 10.20 23.11 14.05
CA ASN A 228 10.89 22.36 15.08
C ASN A 228 11.56 21.09 14.53
N ILE A 229 10.85 20.31 13.72
CA ILE A 229 11.39 19.11 13.05
C ILE A 229 12.62 19.50 12.19
N LYS A 230 12.53 20.59 11.45
CA LYS A 230 13.64 21.07 10.63
C LYS A 230 14.86 21.46 11.49
N ARG A 231 14.66 22.18 12.61
CA ARG A 231 15.73 22.53 13.55
C ARG A 231 16.42 21.29 14.14
N GLU A 232 15.63 20.31 14.58
CA GLU A 232 16.16 19.06 15.10
C GLU A 232 16.94 18.30 14.03
N SER A 233 16.42 18.23 12.81
CA SER A 233 17.11 17.60 11.67
C SER A 233 18.45 18.30 11.37
N ASP A 234 18.46 19.63 11.33
CA ASP A 234 19.68 20.42 11.08
C ASP A 234 20.68 20.24 12.24
N TYR A 235 20.20 20.16 13.49
CA TYR A 235 21.02 19.88 14.66
C TYR A 235 21.68 18.50 14.57
N TYR A 236 20.93 17.44 14.26
CA TYR A 236 21.48 16.09 14.05
C TYR A 236 22.49 16.06 12.91
N GLN A 237 22.25 16.76 11.81
CA GLN A 237 23.23 16.87 10.72
C GLN A 237 24.51 17.57 11.17
N SER A 238 24.39 18.58 12.04
CA SER A 238 25.58 19.28 12.60
C SER A 238 26.40 18.40 13.53
N LEU A 239 25.73 17.53 14.32
CA LEU A 239 26.40 16.55 15.18
C LEU A 239 27.16 15.48 14.37
N GLN A 240 26.54 14.96 13.30
CA GLN A 240 27.21 13.99 12.41
C GLN A 240 28.46 14.56 11.73
N LYS A 241 28.45 15.85 11.38
CA LYS A 241 29.64 16.52 10.80
C LYS A 241 30.78 16.77 11.81
N LYS A 242 30.49 16.72 13.11
CA LYS A 242 31.49 16.89 14.17
C LYS A 242 32.10 15.57 14.64
N THR A 243 31.52 14.44 14.25
CA THR A 243 31.94 13.10 14.68
C THR A 243 32.75 12.35 13.59
N LEU A 244 32.96 12.97 12.44
CA LEU A 244 33.88 12.61 11.35
C LEU A 244 35.06 13.53 11.32
#